data_1d9643dd22cc465b1bf1d359246915b0
#
_entry.id   1d9643dd22cc465b1bf1d359246915b0
#
_cell.length_a   1.000
_cell.length_b   1.000
_cell.length_c   1.000
_cell.angle_alpha   90.00
_cell.angle_beta   90.00
_cell.angle_gamma   90.00
#
_symmetry.space_group_name_H-M   'P 1'
#
loop_
_entity.id
_entity.type
_entity.pdbx_description
1 polymer ?
#
loop_
_entity_poly.entity_id
_entity_poly.type
_entity_poly.pdbx_seq_one_letter_code
_entity_poly.pdbx_strand_id
1 'polypeptide(L)' 'MITYEKARKLALEMDPEVDRCSEWDHAWSFIAKRKMFSLSDPAIIVLKESGKIVNGMWYSMEYPEDRVLKENDL' A
#
# COMPACT_ATOMS: atom_id res chain seq x y z
N MET A 1 5.65 -14.88 -4.28
CA MET A 1 4.94 -13.60 -4.54
C MET A 1 3.47 -13.76 -4.17
N ILE A 2 2.90 -12.80 -3.46
CA ILE A 2 1.48 -12.85 -3.11
C ILE A 2 0.62 -12.23 -4.22
N THR A 3 -0.68 -12.50 -4.18
CA THR A 3 -1.63 -11.91 -5.14
C THR A 3 -2.15 -10.58 -4.65
N TYR A 4 -2.74 -9.80 -5.56
CA TYR A 4 -3.41 -8.55 -5.20
C TYR A 4 -4.55 -8.79 -4.18
N GLU A 5 -5.34 -9.85 -4.39
CA GLU A 5 -6.45 -10.18 -3.46
C GLU A 5 -5.93 -10.45 -2.06
N LYS A 6 -4.80 -11.11 -1.93
CA LYS A 6 -4.18 -11.37 -0.63
C LYS A 6 -3.72 -10.07 0.03
N ALA A 7 -3.06 -9.20 -0.75
CA ALA A 7 -2.61 -7.91 -0.26
C ALA A 7 -3.78 -7.04 0.20
N ARG A 8 -4.86 -7.01 -0.60
CA ARG A 8 -6.08 -6.27 -0.28
C ARG A 8 -6.69 -6.76 1.04
N LYS A 9 -6.76 -8.07 1.21
CA LYS A 9 -7.28 -8.67 2.43
C LYS A 9 -6.45 -8.24 3.65
N LEU A 10 -5.13 -8.30 3.54
CA LEU A 10 -4.24 -7.90 4.63
C LEU A 10 -4.43 -6.43 4.99
N ALA A 11 -4.54 -5.56 3.99
CA ALA A 11 -4.75 -4.13 4.23
C ALA A 11 -6.09 -3.85 4.90
N LEU A 12 -7.17 -4.52 4.45
CA LEU A 12 -8.50 -4.34 5.02
C LEU A 12 -8.59 -4.89 6.45
N GLU A 13 -7.81 -5.88 6.79
CA GLU A 13 -7.73 -6.38 8.17
C GLU A 13 -7.08 -5.34 9.09
N MET A 14 -6.13 -4.56 8.57
CA MET A 14 -5.48 -3.50 9.34
C MET A 14 -6.34 -2.25 9.44
N ASP A 15 -7.00 -1.89 8.35
CA ASP A 15 -7.86 -0.70 8.29
C ASP A 15 -9.03 -0.97 7.34
N PRO A 16 -10.21 -1.29 7.88
CA PRO A 16 -11.38 -1.58 7.05
C PRO A 16 -11.90 -0.37 6.26
N GLU A 17 -11.40 0.83 6.54
CA GLU A 17 -11.79 2.05 5.84
C GLU A 17 -10.98 2.31 4.57
N VAL A 18 -9.97 1.51 4.29
CA VAL A 18 -9.18 1.62 3.06
C VAL A 18 -10.10 1.51 1.85
N ASP A 19 -10.00 2.48 0.96
CA ASP A 19 -10.86 2.56 -0.23
C ASP A 19 -10.10 2.81 -1.53
N ARG A 20 -8.78 2.89 -1.48
CA ARG A 20 -7.96 3.15 -2.66
C ARG A 20 -6.66 2.36 -2.61
N CYS A 21 -6.20 1.92 -3.78
CA CYS A 21 -4.95 1.19 -3.93
C CYS A 21 -4.11 1.79 -5.06
N SER A 22 -2.82 1.96 -4.81
CA SER A 22 -1.84 2.29 -5.83
C SER A 22 -0.92 1.09 -6.00
N GLU A 23 -0.74 0.64 -7.23
CA GLU A 23 0.23 -0.42 -7.52
C GLU A 23 1.57 0.21 -7.87
N TRP A 24 2.63 -0.28 -7.21
CA TRP A 24 4.01 0.11 -7.46
C TRP A 24 4.79 -1.08 -8.02
N ASP A 25 6.02 -0.85 -8.45
CA ASP A 25 6.85 -1.93 -9.02
C ASP A 25 6.99 -3.12 -8.06
N HIS A 26 7.18 -2.86 -6.77
CA HIS A 26 7.46 -3.90 -5.78
C HIS A 26 6.39 -4.04 -4.70
N ALA A 27 5.33 -3.25 -4.75
CA ALA A 27 4.32 -3.25 -3.69
C ALA A 27 2.98 -2.73 -4.14
N TRP A 28 1.96 -2.93 -3.29
CA TRP A 28 0.68 -2.24 -3.37
C TRP A 28 0.55 -1.34 -2.15
N SER A 29 0.13 -0.10 -2.36
CA SER A 29 -0.11 0.88 -1.29
C SER A 29 -1.61 1.11 -1.16
N PHE A 30 -2.14 0.86 0.03
CA PHE A 30 -3.57 1.01 0.31
C PHE A 30 -3.78 2.19 1.25
N ILE A 31 -4.77 3.03 0.96
CA ILE A 31 -5.05 4.21 1.76
C ILE A 31 -6.55 4.48 1.83
N ALA A 32 -7.01 5.00 2.96
CA ALA A 32 -8.34 5.56 3.09
C ALA A 32 -8.28 7.03 2.67
N LYS A 33 -9.03 7.41 1.64
CA LYS A 33 -8.99 8.78 1.09
C LYS A 33 -9.16 9.86 2.16
N ARG A 34 -10.04 9.64 3.11
CA ARG A 34 -10.30 10.62 4.19
C ARG A 34 -9.11 10.83 5.10
N LYS A 35 -8.12 9.92 5.08
CA LYS A 35 -6.91 10.00 5.92
C LYS A 35 -5.70 10.56 5.20
N MET A 36 -5.85 10.96 3.93
CA MET A 36 -4.71 11.40 3.11
C MET A 36 -3.98 12.61 3.68
N PHE A 37 -4.68 13.44 4.43
CA PHE A 37 -4.12 14.67 4.98
C PHE A 37 -3.75 14.56 6.45
N SER A 38 -3.67 13.33 7.00
CA SER A 38 -3.26 13.16 8.39
C SER A 38 -1.76 13.45 8.53
N LEU A 39 -1.35 13.82 9.75
CA LEU A 39 0.07 14.13 10.02
C LEU A 39 0.96 12.89 10.02
N SER A 40 0.38 11.72 10.21
CA SER A 40 1.09 10.45 10.09
C SER A 40 0.85 9.86 8.70
N ASP A 41 1.76 8.96 8.27
CA ASP A 41 1.59 8.27 6.99
C ASP A 41 0.49 7.22 7.12
N PRO A 42 -0.69 7.42 6.50
CA PRO A 42 -1.80 6.49 6.63
C PRO A 42 -1.73 5.31 5.67
N ALA A 43 -0.74 5.28 4.79
CA ALA A 43 -0.66 4.23 3.77
C ALA A 43 -0.23 2.89 4.37
N ILE A 44 -0.89 1.83 3.92
CA ILE A 44 -0.53 0.46 4.25
C ILE A 44 0.14 -0.12 3.01
N ILE A 45 1.43 -0.38 3.09
CA ILE A 45 2.21 -0.85 1.95
C ILE A 45 2.52 -2.33 2.13
N VAL A 46 2.06 -3.14 1.17
CA VAL A 46 2.24 -4.59 1.18
C VAL A 46 3.21 -4.97 0.07
N LEU A 47 4.34 -5.53 0.44
CA LEU A 47 5.35 -5.94 -0.53
C LEU A 47 4.86 -7.13 -1.35
N LYS A 48 5.05 -7.06 -2.68
CA LYS A 48 4.59 -8.11 -3.60
C LYS A 48 5.29 -9.44 -3.36
N GLU A 49 6.58 -9.39 -3.09
CA GLU A 49 7.39 -10.60 -2.97
C GLU A 49 7.06 -11.40 -1.72
N SER A 50 6.96 -10.75 -0.59
CA SER A 50 6.83 -11.42 0.71
C SER A 50 5.47 -11.27 1.38
N GLY A 51 4.68 -10.29 0.96
CA GLY A 51 3.45 -9.94 1.66
C GLY A 51 3.68 -9.16 2.95
N LYS A 52 4.93 -8.76 3.21
CA LYS A 52 5.28 -7.99 4.40
C LYS A 52 4.68 -6.59 4.33
N ILE A 53 4.15 -6.11 5.44
CA ILE A 53 3.60 -4.76 5.54
C ILE A 53 4.68 -3.82 6.06
N VAL A 54 4.92 -2.73 5.33
CA VAL A 54 5.94 -1.74 5.66
C VAL A 54 5.33 -0.34 5.61
N ASN A 55 6.04 0.64 6.17
CA ASN A 55 5.58 2.04 6.09
C ASN A 55 6.17 2.73 4.86
N GLY A 56 5.61 3.92 4.54
CA GLY A 56 6.02 4.66 3.36
C GLY A 56 7.47 5.12 3.38
N MET A 57 7.97 5.50 4.56
CA MET A 57 9.35 5.94 4.71
C MET A 57 10.31 4.80 4.39
N TRP A 58 10.09 3.62 4.98
CA TRP A 58 10.91 2.44 4.71
C TRP A 58 10.91 2.11 3.22
N TYR A 59 9.71 2.11 2.61
CA TYR A 59 9.57 1.77 1.19
C TYR A 59 10.33 2.76 0.30
N SER A 60 10.23 4.05 0.58
CA SER A 60 10.94 5.09 -0.17
C SER A 60 12.45 4.94 -0.09
N MET A 61 12.95 4.50 1.05
CA MET A 61 14.39 4.30 1.26
C MET A 61 14.90 3.05 0.55
N GLU A 62 14.11 1.97 0.57
CA GLU A 62 14.51 0.71 -0.02
C GLU A 62 14.31 0.66 -1.54
N TYR A 63 13.29 1.35 -2.04
CA TYR A 63 12.94 1.34 -3.45
C TYR A 63 12.76 2.78 -3.98
N PRO A 64 13.83 3.60 -3.95
CA PRO A 64 13.67 5.03 -4.28
C PRO A 64 13.27 5.31 -5.72
N GLU A 65 13.45 4.34 -6.63
CA GLU A 65 13.12 4.51 -8.04
C GLU A 65 11.78 3.88 -8.44
N ASP A 66 11.07 3.28 -7.49
CA ASP A 66 9.77 2.69 -7.79
C ASP A 66 8.78 3.77 -8.21
N ARG A 67 7.91 3.40 -9.14
CA ARG A 67 6.87 4.29 -9.67
C ARG A 67 5.50 3.68 -9.47
N VAL A 68 4.50 4.57 -9.40
CA VAL A 68 3.10 4.14 -9.44
C VAL A 68 2.80 3.67 -10.85
N LEU A 69 2.38 2.41 -10.97
CA LEU A 69 1.99 1.81 -12.24
C LEU A 69 0.50 1.99 -12.52
N LYS A 70 -0.31 1.98 -11.46
CA LYS A 70 -1.75 1.96 -11.59
C LYS A 70 -2.39 2.42 -10.29
N GLU A 71 -3.49 3.16 -10.38
CA GLU A 71 -4.28 3.57 -9.23
C GLU A 71 -5.73 3.15 -9.43
N ASN A 72 -6.34 2.57 -8.41
CA ASN A 72 -7.71 2.08 -8.45
C ASN A 72 -8.43 2.37 -7.14
N ASP A 73 -9.74 2.56 -7.25
CA ASP A 73 -10.64 2.49 -6.09
C ASP A 73 -10.90 1.02 -5.78
N LEU A 74 -11.13 0.73 -4.51
CA LEU A 74 -11.48 -0.63 -4.09
C LEU A 74 -12.97 -0.90 -4.25
#